data_0e91aeb2621fa31f1a9b49df46025517
#
_entry.id   0e91aeb2621fa31f1a9b49df46025517
#
_cell.length_a   1.000
_cell.length_b   1.000
_cell.length_c   1.000
_cell.angle_alpha   90.00
_cell.angle_beta   90.00
_cell.angle_gamma   90.00
#
_symmetry.space_group_name_H-M   'P 1'
#
loop_
_entity.id
_entity.type
_entity.pdbx_description
1 polymer ?
#
loop_
_entity_poly.entity_id
_entity_poly.type
_entity_poly.pdbx_seq_one_letter_code
_entity_poly.pdbx_strand_id
1 'polypeptide(L)'
;MSRSSEQKIRMLVLYDILRKESDEDSPLSTNELIEKLSQYGIAATRQTVYDDIEMLNTFGCEIICDYGRNNRYFVGDRRVELPEVQILLYAVGASKFLTEKKATVLTEKIAELLGNIQANRVKELLTKKRWGIRKRADLLQHK
;
A
#
# COMPACT_ATOMS: atom_id res chain seq x y z
N MET A 1 -13.97 3.68 -27.16
CA MET A 1 -14.71 3.40 -25.91
C MET A 1 -15.74 4.47 -25.65
N SER A 2 -16.87 4.09 -25.07
CA SER A 2 -17.86 5.07 -24.63
C SER A 2 -17.35 5.84 -23.41
N ARG A 3 -17.91 7.05 -23.18
CA ARG A 3 -17.58 7.85 -21.98
C ARG A 3 -17.82 7.07 -20.68
N SER A 4 -18.87 6.24 -20.65
CA SER A 4 -19.21 5.39 -19.52
C SER A 4 -18.13 4.36 -19.23
N SER A 5 -17.56 3.74 -20.27
CA SER A 5 -16.47 2.77 -20.12
C SER A 5 -15.18 3.41 -19.65
N GLU A 6 -14.86 4.59 -20.18
CA GLU A 6 -13.68 5.35 -19.76
C GLU A 6 -13.78 5.76 -18.30
N GLN A 7 -14.95 6.20 -17.86
CA GLN A 7 -15.19 6.56 -16.46
C GLN A 7 -15.01 5.36 -15.52
N LYS A 8 -15.53 4.20 -15.91
CA LYS A 8 -15.42 2.98 -15.11
C LYS A 8 -13.96 2.57 -14.94
N ILE A 9 -13.20 2.59 -16.03
CA ILE A 9 -11.76 2.26 -16.00
C ILE A 9 -11.02 3.27 -15.13
N ARG A 10 -11.30 4.56 -15.29
CA ARG A 10 -10.67 5.62 -14.49
C ARG A 10 -10.93 5.41 -13.01
N MET A 11 -12.17 5.12 -12.62
CA MET A 11 -12.52 4.87 -11.23
C MET A 11 -11.77 3.67 -10.64
N LEU A 12 -11.69 2.58 -11.39
CA LEU A 12 -10.97 1.37 -10.96
C LEU A 12 -9.48 1.64 -10.78
N VAL A 13 -8.87 2.33 -11.73
CA VAL A 13 -7.44 2.67 -11.66
C VAL A 13 -7.19 3.67 -10.52
N LEU A 14 -8.05 4.65 -10.35
CA LEU A 14 -7.95 5.64 -9.28
C LEU A 14 -7.98 4.95 -7.90
N TYR A 15 -8.93 4.05 -7.69
CA TYR A 15 -9.02 3.30 -6.43
C TYR A 15 -7.78 2.41 -6.22
N ASP A 16 -7.31 1.77 -7.26
CA ASP A 16 -6.12 0.92 -7.18
C ASP A 16 -4.87 1.73 -6.80
N ILE A 17 -4.71 2.92 -7.38
CA ILE A 17 -3.61 3.84 -7.04
C ILE A 17 -3.70 4.24 -5.56
N LEU A 18 -4.88 4.65 -5.10
CA LEU A 18 -5.08 5.05 -3.71
C LEU A 18 -4.79 3.90 -2.75
N ARG A 19 -5.26 2.71 -3.08
CA ARG A 19 -5.06 1.53 -2.24
C ARG A 19 -3.58 1.16 -2.12
N LYS A 20 -2.84 1.24 -3.22
CA LYS A 20 -1.44 0.80 -3.27
C LYS A 20 -0.44 1.88 -2.86
N GLU A 21 -0.72 3.14 -3.16
CA GLU A 21 0.25 4.22 -3.08
C GLU A 21 -0.10 5.33 -2.09
N SER A 22 -1.15 5.14 -1.28
CA SER A 22 -1.50 6.10 -0.23
C SER A 22 -1.72 5.43 1.11
N ASP A 23 -1.52 6.17 2.17
CA ASP A 23 -1.91 5.81 3.53
C ASP A 23 -2.12 7.10 4.35
N GLU A 24 -2.49 6.95 5.62
CA GLU A 24 -2.72 8.07 6.52
C GLU A 24 -1.50 9.00 6.63
N ASP A 25 -0.30 8.42 6.63
CA ASP A 25 0.96 9.19 6.74
C ASP A 25 1.42 9.76 5.40
N SER A 26 0.95 9.21 4.30
CA SER A 26 1.34 9.61 2.94
C SER A 26 0.12 9.72 2.04
N PRO A 27 -0.78 10.68 2.31
CA PRO A 27 -1.93 10.90 1.43
C PRO A 27 -1.51 11.50 0.10
N LEU A 28 -2.30 11.27 -0.94
CA LEU A 28 -2.05 11.77 -2.29
C LEU A 28 -2.91 12.99 -2.59
N SER A 29 -2.30 14.04 -3.11
CA SER A 29 -3.03 15.25 -3.55
C SER A 29 -3.79 14.98 -4.85
N THR A 30 -4.75 15.83 -5.16
CA THR A 30 -5.50 15.76 -6.43
C THR A 30 -4.57 15.80 -7.63
N ASN A 31 -3.57 16.68 -7.61
CA ASN A 31 -2.60 16.80 -8.70
C ASN A 31 -1.76 15.53 -8.86
N GLU A 32 -1.33 14.93 -7.74
CA GLU A 32 -0.59 13.67 -7.77
C GLU A 32 -1.44 12.53 -8.35
N LEU A 33 -2.72 12.48 -8.02
CA LEU A 33 -3.64 11.49 -8.58
C LEU A 33 -3.81 11.68 -10.09
N ILE A 34 -3.97 12.93 -10.55
CA ILE A 34 -4.08 13.24 -11.98
C ILE A 34 -2.81 12.80 -12.72
N GLU A 35 -1.64 13.09 -12.16
CA GLU A 35 -0.36 12.68 -12.74
C GLU A 35 -0.23 11.17 -12.83
N LYS A 36 -0.57 10.45 -11.76
CA LYS A 36 -0.51 8.99 -11.73
C LYS A 36 -1.48 8.36 -12.74
N LEU A 37 -2.68 8.93 -12.87
CA LEU A 37 -3.65 8.49 -13.89
C LEU A 37 -3.08 8.69 -15.30
N SER A 38 -2.39 9.81 -15.54
CA SER A 38 -1.78 10.07 -16.85
C SER A 38 -0.70 9.05 -17.21
N GLN A 39 -0.01 8.49 -16.22
CA GLN A 39 0.97 7.42 -16.44
C GLN A 39 0.30 6.13 -16.95
N TYR A 40 -0.97 5.92 -16.67
CA TYR A 40 -1.78 4.83 -17.20
C TYR A 40 -2.49 5.18 -18.51
N GLY A 41 -2.18 6.36 -19.09
CA GLY A 41 -2.83 6.83 -20.29
C GLY A 41 -4.24 7.38 -20.07
N ILE A 42 -4.59 7.72 -18.83
CA ILE A 42 -5.93 8.20 -18.48
C ILE A 42 -5.86 9.69 -18.19
N ALA A 43 -6.61 10.49 -18.98
CA ALA A 43 -6.75 11.91 -18.74
C ALA A 43 -7.82 12.16 -17.68
N ALA A 44 -7.54 13.06 -16.74
CA ALA A 44 -8.47 13.42 -15.69
C ALA A 44 -8.34 14.90 -15.34
N THR A 45 -9.45 15.50 -14.91
CA THR A 45 -9.48 16.86 -14.37
C THR A 45 -9.72 16.79 -12.87
N ARG A 46 -9.52 17.89 -12.16
CA ARG A 46 -9.84 17.96 -10.72
C ARG A 46 -11.27 17.57 -10.43
N GLN A 47 -12.21 18.08 -11.26
CA GLN A 47 -13.63 17.79 -11.08
C GLN A 47 -13.94 16.31 -11.26
N THR A 48 -13.35 15.66 -12.29
CA THR A 48 -13.58 14.23 -12.50
C THR A 48 -13.02 13.39 -11.35
N VAL A 49 -11.88 13.77 -10.78
CA VAL A 49 -11.32 13.10 -9.61
C VAL A 49 -12.26 13.23 -8.40
N TYR A 50 -12.78 14.43 -8.14
CA TYR A 50 -13.72 14.65 -7.03
C TYR A 50 -15.00 13.83 -7.21
N ASP A 51 -15.55 13.83 -8.42
CA ASP A 51 -16.77 13.07 -8.73
C ASP A 51 -16.54 11.56 -8.57
N ASP A 52 -15.40 11.06 -9.02
CA ASP A 52 -15.05 9.64 -8.92
C ASP A 52 -14.86 9.23 -7.45
N ILE A 53 -14.20 10.06 -6.65
CA ILE A 53 -14.00 9.78 -5.21
C ILE A 53 -15.34 9.75 -4.48
N GLU A 54 -16.23 10.71 -4.78
CA GLU A 54 -17.58 10.74 -4.20
C GLU A 54 -18.36 9.49 -4.57
N MET A 55 -18.28 9.07 -5.83
CA MET A 55 -18.95 7.86 -6.30
C MET A 55 -18.38 6.59 -5.60
N LEU A 56 -17.07 6.49 -5.50
CA LEU A 56 -16.43 5.36 -4.81
C LEU A 56 -16.84 5.30 -3.33
N ASN A 57 -16.90 6.43 -2.66
CA ASN A 57 -17.35 6.49 -1.26
C ASN A 57 -18.82 6.11 -1.11
N THR A 58 -19.66 6.45 -2.09
CA THR A 58 -21.06 6.03 -2.11
C THR A 58 -21.18 4.51 -2.14
N PHE A 59 -20.24 3.82 -2.79
CA PHE A 59 -20.19 2.36 -2.83
C PHE A 59 -19.45 1.72 -1.64
N GLY A 60 -19.02 2.51 -0.67
CA GLY A 60 -18.37 2.00 0.53
C GLY A 60 -16.86 1.85 0.46
N CYS A 61 -16.22 2.42 -0.56
CA CYS A 61 -14.76 2.50 -0.62
C CYS A 61 -14.32 3.65 0.28
N GLU A 62 -13.83 3.36 1.44
CA GLU A 62 -13.52 4.34 2.48
C GLU A 62 -12.29 5.21 2.10
N ILE A 63 -12.51 6.16 1.18
CA ILE A 63 -11.49 7.14 0.78
C ILE A 63 -11.65 8.37 1.68
N ILE A 64 -10.62 8.62 2.48
CA ILE A 64 -10.63 9.72 3.45
C ILE A 64 -9.92 10.91 2.83
N CYS A 65 -10.53 12.10 2.96
CA CYS A 65 -9.94 13.35 2.51
C CYS A 65 -9.37 14.10 3.70
N ASP A 66 -8.11 14.44 3.61
CA ASP A 66 -7.44 15.33 4.58
C ASP A 66 -7.51 16.74 4.02
N TYR A 67 -8.33 17.59 4.67
CA TYR A 67 -8.55 18.97 4.27
C TYR A 67 -7.47 19.87 4.85
N GLY A 68 -6.46 20.21 4.04
CA GLY A 68 -5.44 21.19 4.38
C GLY A 68 -5.37 22.27 3.31
N ARG A 69 -4.17 22.78 3.02
CA ARG A 69 -3.96 23.72 1.92
C ARG A 69 -4.38 23.13 0.58
N ASN A 70 -4.14 21.82 0.40
CA ASN A 70 -4.57 21.03 -0.74
C ASN A 70 -5.29 19.80 -0.22
N ASN A 71 -6.37 19.41 -0.88
CA ASN A 71 -7.05 18.18 -0.54
C ASN A 71 -6.12 17.00 -0.83
N ARG A 72 -5.98 16.11 0.16
CA ARG A 72 -5.19 14.90 0.05
C ARG A 72 -6.05 13.71 0.44
N TYR A 73 -5.82 12.59 -0.21
CA TYR A 73 -6.67 11.42 -0.10
C TYR A 73 -5.88 10.18 0.24
N PHE A 74 -6.48 9.30 1.05
CA PHE A 74 -5.94 7.98 1.33
C PHE A 74 -7.08 7.00 1.59
N VAL A 75 -6.80 5.70 1.45
CA VAL A 75 -7.79 4.66 1.73
C VAL A 75 -7.68 4.27 3.20
N GLY A 76 -8.81 4.39 3.93
CA GLY A 76 -8.90 4.05 5.34
C GLY A 76 -9.22 2.60 5.61
N ASP A 77 -9.99 1.95 4.72
CA ASP A 77 -10.40 0.56 4.89
C ASP A 77 -9.33 -0.39 4.38
N ARG A 78 -8.61 -1.00 5.31
CA ARG A 78 -7.63 -2.04 5.01
C ARG A 78 -7.95 -3.29 5.82
N ARG A 79 -7.88 -4.44 5.17
CA ARG A 79 -8.14 -5.73 5.81
C ARG A 79 -7.14 -6.04 6.92
N VAL A 80 -5.91 -5.57 6.76
CA VAL A 80 -4.84 -5.79 7.71
C VAL A 80 -4.13 -4.46 7.95
N GLU A 81 -3.99 -4.11 9.21
CA GLU A 81 -3.31 -2.90 9.65
C GLU A 81 -1.80 -3.12 9.76
N LEU A 82 -1.02 -2.04 9.69
CA LEU A 82 0.43 -2.11 9.77
C LEU A 82 0.94 -2.87 11.01
N PRO A 83 0.45 -2.64 12.24
CA PRO A 83 0.91 -3.39 13.40
C PRO A 83 0.66 -4.91 13.29
N GLU A 84 -0.48 -5.29 12.71
CA GLU A 84 -0.83 -6.70 12.51
C GLU A 84 0.10 -7.37 11.52
N VAL A 85 0.42 -6.69 10.42
CA VAL A 85 1.37 -7.19 9.42
C VAL A 85 2.77 -7.30 10.01
N GLN A 86 3.19 -6.35 10.83
CA GLN A 86 4.48 -6.41 11.53
C GLN A 86 4.61 -7.65 12.41
N ILE A 87 3.54 -8.01 13.12
CA ILE A 87 3.49 -9.23 13.95
C ILE A 87 3.65 -10.47 13.07
N LEU A 88 2.90 -10.54 11.96
CA LEU A 88 2.99 -11.67 11.02
C LEU A 88 4.40 -11.82 10.44
N LEU A 89 4.99 -10.69 10.04
CA LEU A 89 6.32 -10.69 9.44
C LEU A 89 7.42 -11.06 10.44
N TYR A 90 7.25 -10.63 11.68
CA TYR A 90 8.17 -11.02 12.76
C TYR A 90 8.12 -12.54 12.97
N ALA A 91 6.92 -13.11 12.98
CA ALA A 91 6.74 -14.56 13.13
C ALA A 91 7.40 -15.34 11.98
N VAL A 92 7.27 -14.84 10.73
CA VAL A 92 7.93 -15.43 9.56
C VAL A 92 9.47 -15.37 9.72
N GLY A 93 9.99 -14.20 10.13
CA GLY A 93 11.43 -14.02 10.32
C GLY A 93 12.02 -14.90 11.42
N ALA A 94 11.23 -15.20 12.44
CA ALA A 94 11.65 -16.05 13.57
C ALA A 94 11.44 -17.54 13.31
N SER A 95 10.76 -17.93 12.22
CA SER A 95 10.47 -19.32 11.91
C SER A 95 11.73 -20.09 11.54
N LYS A 96 11.96 -21.22 12.21
CA LYS A 96 13.07 -22.14 11.93
C LYS A 96 12.75 -23.10 10.80
N PHE A 97 11.48 -23.22 10.43
CA PHE A 97 11.01 -24.17 9.41
C PHE A 97 11.11 -23.61 7.99
N LEU A 98 11.29 -22.31 7.84
CA LEU A 98 11.35 -21.66 6.54
C LEU A 98 12.80 -21.41 6.12
N THR A 99 13.13 -21.78 4.89
CA THR A 99 14.40 -21.37 4.29
C THR A 99 14.40 -19.85 4.10
N GLU A 100 15.58 -19.27 3.96
CA GLU A 100 15.71 -17.82 3.70
C GLU A 100 14.93 -17.38 2.47
N LYS A 101 15.05 -18.17 1.41
CA LYS A 101 14.36 -17.89 0.14
C LYS A 101 12.83 -17.90 0.31
N LYS A 102 12.29 -18.93 0.95
CA LYS A 102 10.84 -19.06 1.20
C LYS A 102 10.34 -17.96 2.13
N ALA A 103 11.11 -17.64 3.16
CA ALA A 103 10.74 -16.57 4.09
C ALA A 103 10.74 -15.21 3.42
N THR A 104 11.68 -14.93 2.52
CA THR A 104 11.74 -13.69 1.75
C THR A 104 10.51 -13.55 0.84
N VAL A 105 10.17 -14.60 0.11
CA VAL A 105 8.99 -14.62 -0.77
C VAL A 105 7.71 -14.40 0.03
N LEU A 106 7.56 -15.09 1.15
CA LEU A 106 6.38 -14.95 2.01
C LEU A 106 6.28 -13.55 2.63
N THR A 107 7.40 -12.98 3.06
CA THR A 107 7.48 -11.62 3.57
C THR A 107 6.96 -10.61 2.53
N GLU A 108 7.40 -10.75 1.28
CA GLU A 108 6.94 -9.86 0.20
C GLU A 108 5.44 -9.98 -0.04
N LYS A 109 4.90 -11.20 -0.06
CA LYS A 109 3.47 -11.43 -0.24
C LYS A 109 2.63 -10.85 0.90
N ILE A 110 3.07 -11.01 2.13
CA ILE A 110 2.36 -10.46 3.30
C ILE A 110 2.41 -8.94 3.28
N ALA A 111 3.58 -8.36 2.97
CA ALA A 111 3.75 -6.91 2.92
C ALA A 111 2.87 -6.25 1.85
N GLU A 112 2.60 -6.93 0.74
CA GLU A 112 1.71 -6.44 -0.32
C GLU A 112 0.28 -6.18 0.16
N LEU A 113 -0.14 -6.80 1.26
CA LEU A 113 -1.47 -6.54 1.85
C LEU A 113 -1.62 -5.09 2.33
N LEU A 114 -0.52 -4.40 2.60
CA LEU A 114 -0.51 -3.00 3.05
C LEU A 114 -0.51 -1.97 1.93
N GLY A 115 -0.26 -2.41 0.67
CA GLY A 115 0.01 -1.50 -0.43
C GLY A 115 1.50 -1.16 -0.52
N ASN A 116 1.91 -0.50 -1.61
CA ASN A 116 3.33 -0.36 -1.95
C ASN A 116 4.14 0.48 -0.96
N ILE A 117 3.58 1.58 -0.48
CA ILE A 117 4.30 2.50 0.41
C ILE A 117 4.62 1.87 1.74
N GLN A 118 3.61 1.35 2.43
CA GLN A 118 3.80 0.70 3.73
C GLN A 118 4.56 -0.60 3.60
N ALA A 119 4.34 -1.34 2.49
CA ALA A 119 5.09 -2.57 2.21
C ALA A 119 6.58 -2.31 2.14
N ASN A 120 7.01 -1.25 1.46
CA ASN A 120 8.43 -0.90 1.34
C ASN A 120 9.03 -0.50 2.70
N ARG A 121 8.31 0.27 3.51
CA ARG A 121 8.74 0.64 4.86
C ARG A 121 8.93 -0.59 5.74
N VAL A 122 7.99 -1.52 5.67
CA VAL A 122 8.04 -2.75 6.46
C VAL A 122 9.18 -3.65 5.99
N LYS A 123 9.39 -3.78 4.69
CA LYS A 123 10.50 -4.56 4.14
C LYS A 123 11.85 -4.05 4.62
N GLU A 124 12.06 -2.73 4.65
CA GLU A 124 13.29 -2.13 5.16
C GLU A 124 13.51 -2.45 6.64
N LEU A 125 12.48 -2.28 7.47
CA LEU A 125 12.56 -2.55 8.90
C LEU A 125 12.84 -4.03 9.18
N LEU A 126 12.19 -4.92 8.45
CA LEU A 126 12.33 -6.36 8.62
C LEU A 126 13.67 -6.89 8.17
N THR A 127 14.22 -6.36 7.10
CA THR A 127 15.55 -6.74 6.64
C THR A 127 16.58 -6.49 7.74
N LYS A 128 16.49 -5.35 8.41
CA LYS A 128 17.37 -5.01 9.53
C LYS A 128 17.16 -5.92 10.73
N LYS A 129 15.91 -6.18 11.11
CA LYS A 129 15.59 -7.07 12.26
C LYS A 129 15.98 -8.52 11.99
N ARG A 130 15.71 -9.02 10.80
CA ARG A 130 16.03 -10.38 10.40
C ARG A 130 17.53 -10.59 10.37
N TRP A 131 18.28 -9.62 9.88
CA TRP A 131 19.74 -9.62 9.91
C TRP A 131 20.25 -9.73 11.35
N GLY A 132 19.68 -8.96 12.28
CA GLY A 132 20.04 -9.00 13.69
C GLY A 132 19.75 -10.35 14.35
N ILE A 133 18.62 -10.97 14.07
CA ILE A 133 18.25 -12.30 14.58
C ILE A 133 19.21 -13.37 14.06
N ARG A 134 19.55 -13.36 12.78
CA ARG A 134 20.48 -14.31 12.18
C ARG A 134 21.88 -14.16 12.74
N LYS A 135 22.36 -12.94 12.87
CA LYS A 135 23.67 -12.66 13.44
C LYS A 135 23.78 -13.19 14.87
N ARG A 136 22.73 -13.08 15.67
CA ARG A 136 22.68 -13.67 17.01
C ARG A 136 22.68 -15.18 16.99
N ALA A 137 21.92 -15.78 16.08
CA ALA A 137 21.88 -17.24 15.93
C ALA A 137 23.25 -17.80 15.52
N ASP A 138 23.92 -17.15 14.57
CA ASP A 138 25.25 -17.54 14.12
C ASP A 138 26.27 -17.45 15.26
N LEU A 139 26.22 -16.41 16.08
CA LEU A 139 27.06 -16.23 17.23
C LEU A 139 26.83 -17.32 18.29
N LEU A 140 25.60 -17.78 18.46
CA LEU A 140 25.26 -18.85 19.39
C LEU A 140 25.71 -20.22 18.89
N GLN A 141 25.75 -20.44 17.59
CA GLN A 141 26.20 -21.71 16.98
C GLN A 141 27.72 -21.88 17.02
N HIS A 142 28.48 -20.81 17.15
CA HIS A 142 29.94 -20.84 17.18
C HIS A 142 30.52 -20.94 18.61
N LYS A 143 29.68 -21.14 19.59
CA LYS A 143 30.07 -21.43 20.95
C LYS A 143 29.94 -22.94 21.20
#